data_e24f6c1c16fa60f93d2d9f22a3e77b78
#
_entry.id   e24f6c1c16fa60f93d2d9f22a3e77b78
#
_cell.length_a   1.000
_cell.length_b   1.000
_cell.length_c   1.000
_cell.angle_alpha   90.00
_cell.angle_beta   90.00
_cell.angle_gamma   90.00
#
_symmetry.space_group_name_H-M   'P 1'
#
loop_
_entity.id
_entity.type
_entity.pdbx_description
1 polymer ?
#
loop_
_entity_poly.entity_id
_entity_poly.type
_entity_poly.pdbx_seq_one_letter_code
_entity_poly.pdbx_strand_id
1 'polypeptide(L)'
;MGQVRHGSATTTHAVRAAIQRSQATNAALSRELGINVKTVAKWRKRETLEDRKTGPTEPSSTVLSKSEEAMVVAFRRHTLLPLDDCLYALQPSIPHLTRSALHRCLQRHGISRLPDMEGDKPKRQKFKRYPIGYFHVDIAELRTNEGKLYLFVAIDRTSKFAVAQLVDKANRKTAWEFLETVLEAVPYKIHTILTDNGIQFCEQPRNRNTAYSRPMRFDMICAANGIEHRLTKPNHPWTNGQVERMNRTIKDATVKRYHYDSHDHLRTHLSDFLNAYNYARRLKTLSGLTPYEYICKIWTSEPD
;
A
#
# COMPACT_ATOMS: atom_id res chain seq x y z
N MET A 1 11.97 -22.89 -10.84
CA MET A 1 10.64 -23.49 -11.08
C MET A 1 10.00 -22.81 -12.28
N GLY A 2 9.71 -23.57 -13.36
CA GLY A 2 9.04 -23.03 -14.55
C GLY A 2 7.59 -22.69 -14.23
N GLN A 3 7.19 -21.44 -14.42
CA GLN A 3 5.79 -21.05 -14.29
C GLN A 3 5.03 -21.39 -15.56
N VAL A 4 3.90 -22.06 -15.42
CA VAL A 4 2.92 -22.22 -16.48
C VAL A 4 2.23 -20.87 -16.66
N ARG A 5 2.51 -20.15 -17.75
CA ARG A 5 1.95 -18.81 -18.02
C ARG A 5 0.45 -18.82 -18.40
N HIS A 6 -0.04 -19.96 -18.80
CA HIS A 6 -1.42 -20.12 -19.23
C HIS A 6 -2.15 -21.09 -18.28
N GLY A 7 -3.27 -20.65 -17.68
CA GLY A 7 -4.00 -21.44 -16.68
C GLY A 7 -4.57 -22.76 -17.20
N SER A 8 -4.72 -22.90 -18.54
CA SER A 8 -5.17 -24.15 -19.21
C SER A 8 -4.00 -24.98 -19.75
N ALA A 9 -2.73 -24.61 -19.48
CA ALA A 9 -1.61 -25.38 -19.97
C ALA A 9 -1.47 -26.69 -19.17
N THR A 10 -1.49 -27.82 -19.86
CA THR A 10 -1.38 -29.17 -19.29
C THR A 10 0.06 -29.61 -19.05
N THR A 11 1.04 -28.84 -19.51
CA THR A 11 2.46 -29.16 -19.40
C THR A 11 3.21 -28.11 -18.59
N THR A 12 3.94 -28.56 -17.56
CA THR A 12 4.86 -27.73 -16.80
C THR A 12 6.21 -27.62 -17.52
N HIS A 13 7.06 -26.67 -17.12
CA HIS A 13 8.41 -26.52 -17.65
C HIS A 13 9.24 -27.82 -17.47
N ALA A 14 9.11 -28.49 -16.32
CA ALA A 14 9.77 -29.75 -16.04
C ALA A 14 9.33 -30.88 -17.00
N VAL A 15 8.01 -31.00 -17.27
CA VAL A 15 7.46 -31.96 -18.22
C VAL A 15 7.95 -31.70 -19.64
N ARG A 16 8.00 -30.44 -20.07
CA ARG A 16 8.54 -30.04 -21.37
C ARG A 16 10.03 -30.40 -21.53
N ALA A 17 10.82 -30.14 -20.49
CA ALA A 17 12.23 -30.51 -20.45
C ALA A 17 12.43 -32.03 -20.48
N ALA A 18 11.60 -32.78 -19.78
CA ALA A 18 11.62 -34.26 -19.83
C ALA A 18 11.31 -34.79 -21.24
N ILE A 19 10.29 -34.22 -21.92
CA ILE A 19 9.95 -34.57 -23.30
C ILE A 19 11.14 -34.35 -24.26
N GLN A 20 11.84 -33.22 -24.13
CA GLN A 20 12.96 -32.90 -25.03
C GLN A 20 14.18 -33.83 -24.80
N ARG A 21 14.46 -34.20 -23.55
CA ARG A 21 15.58 -35.08 -23.20
C ARG A 21 15.31 -36.55 -23.45
N SER A 22 14.05 -36.97 -23.48
CA SER A 22 13.68 -38.38 -23.58
C SER A 22 13.89 -38.94 -24.99
N GLN A 23 14.42 -40.14 -25.05
CA GLN A 23 14.57 -40.95 -26.30
C GLN A 23 13.35 -41.84 -26.56
N ALA A 24 12.40 -41.91 -25.63
CA ALA A 24 11.19 -42.73 -25.79
C ALA A 24 10.30 -42.25 -26.94
N THR A 25 9.47 -43.10 -27.48
CA THR A 25 8.54 -42.73 -28.58
C THR A 25 7.50 -41.70 -28.09
N ASN A 26 6.95 -40.92 -29.01
CA ASN A 26 5.89 -39.95 -28.67
C ASN A 26 4.67 -40.64 -28.03
N ALA A 27 4.36 -41.85 -28.48
CA ALA A 27 3.25 -42.63 -27.94
C ALA A 27 3.52 -43.16 -26.52
N ALA A 28 4.75 -43.55 -26.23
CA ALA A 28 5.16 -43.97 -24.88
C ALA A 28 5.09 -42.79 -23.90
N LEU A 29 5.68 -41.64 -24.24
CA LEU A 29 5.65 -40.42 -23.43
C LEU A 29 4.24 -39.88 -23.25
N SER A 30 3.38 -40.00 -24.26
CA SER A 30 1.99 -39.61 -24.15
C SER A 30 1.24 -40.41 -23.08
N ARG A 31 1.48 -41.71 -23.00
CA ARG A 31 0.89 -42.61 -21.99
C ARG A 31 1.47 -42.34 -20.59
N GLU A 32 2.79 -42.23 -20.50
CA GLU A 32 3.49 -41.97 -19.24
C GLU A 32 3.08 -40.65 -18.60
N LEU A 33 3.00 -39.57 -19.39
CA LEU A 33 2.72 -38.20 -18.91
C LEU A 33 1.22 -37.85 -18.91
N GLY A 34 0.35 -38.72 -19.40
CA GLY A 34 -1.08 -38.46 -19.48
C GLY A 34 -1.47 -37.32 -20.41
N ILE A 35 -0.70 -37.01 -21.43
CA ILE A 35 -0.89 -35.87 -22.36
C ILE A 35 -1.03 -36.35 -23.81
N ASN A 36 -1.66 -35.51 -24.66
CA ASN A 36 -1.88 -35.86 -26.05
C ASN A 36 -0.56 -36.03 -26.82
N VAL A 37 -0.48 -37.05 -27.69
CA VAL A 37 0.69 -37.33 -28.56
C VAL A 37 1.10 -36.12 -29.38
N LYS A 38 0.13 -35.33 -29.89
CA LYS A 38 0.41 -34.08 -30.63
C LYS A 38 1.12 -33.05 -29.76
N THR A 39 0.80 -33.02 -28.45
CA THR A 39 1.47 -32.12 -27.50
C THR A 39 2.91 -32.56 -27.24
N VAL A 40 3.16 -33.85 -27.13
CA VAL A 40 4.52 -34.39 -27.03
C VAL A 40 5.35 -34.05 -28.29
N ALA A 41 4.82 -34.33 -29.47
CA ALA A 41 5.48 -34.01 -30.74
C ALA A 41 5.76 -32.50 -30.88
N LYS A 42 4.81 -31.64 -30.48
CA LYS A 42 4.98 -30.17 -30.44
C LYS A 42 6.16 -29.75 -29.59
N TRP A 43 6.24 -30.25 -28.35
CA TRP A 43 7.32 -29.85 -27.43
C TRP A 43 8.67 -30.45 -27.79
N ARG A 44 8.70 -31.64 -28.41
CA ARG A 44 9.93 -32.26 -28.92
C ARG A 44 10.56 -31.46 -30.08
N LYS A 45 9.72 -30.85 -30.93
CA LYS A 45 10.20 -30.03 -32.08
C LYS A 45 10.61 -28.61 -31.67
N ARG A 46 10.32 -28.17 -30.48
CA ARG A 46 10.67 -26.81 -30.01
C ARG A 46 12.09 -26.76 -29.48
N GLU A 47 12.80 -25.70 -29.81
CA GLU A 47 14.13 -25.40 -29.26
C GLU A 47 14.07 -24.87 -27.83
N THR A 48 12.95 -24.20 -27.46
CA THR A 48 12.77 -23.58 -26.13
C THR A 48 11.60 -24.19 -25.39
N LEU A 49 11.69 -24.23 -24.05
CA LEU A 49 10.64 -24.72 -23.15
C LEU A 49 9.57 -23.66 -22.85
N GLU A 50 9.83 -22.41 -23.25
CA GLU A 50 8.97 -21.29 -22.94
C GLU A 50 7.73 -21.26 -23.84
N ASP A 51 6.64 -20.69 -23.28
CA ASP A 51 5.45 -20.43 -24.10
C ASP A 51 5.73 -19.30 -25.10
N ARG A 52 5.26 -19.47 -26.33
CA ARG A 52 5.31 -18.37 -27.31
C ARG A 52 4.40 -17.23 -26.84
N LYS A 53 4.83 -16.01 -27.07
CA LYS A 53 3.98 -14.84 -26.82
C LYS A 53 2.68 -15.00 -27.62
N THR A 54 1.57 -14.91 -26.91
CA THR A 54 0.23 -14.87 -27.50
C THR A 54 -0.09 -13.41 -27.86
N GLY A 55 -0.31 -13.15 -29.11
CA GLY A 55 -0.61 -11.81 -29.61
C GLY A 55 -0.03 -11.59 -31.00
N PRO A 56 -0.43 -10.54 -31.68
CA PRO A 56 0.09 -10.22 -33.00
C PRO A 56 1.60 -9.92 -32.91
N THR A 57 2.34 -10.35 -33.91
CA THR A 57 3.78 -10.06 -34.05
C THR A 57 4.02 -8.54 -34.16
N GLU A 58 3.12 -7.87 -34.86
CA GLU A 58 3.10 -6.42 -35.03
C GLU A 58 1.78 -5.87 -34.45
N PRO A 59 1.76 -5.49 -33.16
CA PRO A 59 0.56 -4.95 -32.55
C PRO A 59 0.23 -3.56 -33.13
N SER A 60 -0.97 -3.41 -33.68
CA SER A 60 -1.51 -2.13 -34.17
C SER A 60 -2.62 -1.60 -33.24
N SER A 61 -2.97 -0.34 -33.39
CA SER A 61 -4.14 0.21 -32.70
C SER A 61 -5.42 -0.21 -33.42
N THR A 62 -6.44 -0.53 -32.64
CA THR A 62 -7.83 -0.72 -33.14
C THR A 62 -8.65 0.57 -32.99
N VAL A 63 -8.13 1.57 -32.28
CA VAL A 63 -8.83 2.81 -31.94
C VAL A 63 -8.25 4.02 -32.65
N LEU A 64 -6.92 4.07 -32.79
CA LEU A 64 -6.22 5.18 -33.44
C LEU A 64 -5.84 4.82 -34.88
N SER A 65 -6.09 5.73 -35.82
CA SER A 65 -5.56 5.67 -37.19
C SER A 65 -4.04 5.86 -37.21
N LYS A 66 -3.41 5.53 -38.31
CA LYS A 66 -1.95 5.73 -38.48
C LYS A 66 -1.54 7.20 -38.36
N SER A 67 -2.39 8.12 -38.84
CA SER A 67 -2.15 9.56 -38.74
C SER A 67 -2.25 10.07 -37.33
N GLU A 68 -3.24 9.59 -36.55
CA GLU A 68 -3.40 9.93 -35.13
C GLU A 68 -2.28 9.35 -34.27
N GLU A 69 -1.83 8.13 -34.55
CA GLU A 69 -0.64 7.58 -33.87
C GLU A 69 0.60 8.42 -34.14
N ALA A 70 0.81 8.84 -35.42
CA ALA A 70 1.93 9.71 -35.78
C ALA A 70 1.85 11.06 -35.05
N MET A 71 0.66 11.64 -34.89
CA MET A 71 0.42 12.88 -34.17
C MET A 71 0.76 12.69 -32.66
N VAL A 72 0.26 11.61 -32.02
CA VAL A 72 0.56 11.28 -30.63
C VAL A 72 2.06 11.13 -30.43
N VAL A 73 2.75 10.40 -31.29
CA VAL A 73 4.20 10.15 -31.19
C VAL A 73 4.99 11.44 -31.34
N ALA A 74 4.68 12.24 -32.35
CA ALA A 74 5.33 13.53 -32.58
C ALA A 74 5.12 14.47 -31.39
N PHE A 75 3.88 14.62 -30.91
CA PHE A 75 3.55 15.45 -29.77
C PHE A 75 4.35 15.05 -28.54
N ARG A 76 4.36 13.76 -28.20
CA ARG A 76 5.08 13.24 -27.02
C ARG A 76 6.59 13.46 -27.09
N ARG A 77 7.20 13.25 -28.28
CA ARG A 77 8.64 13.43 -28.50
C ARG A 77 9.08 14.88 -28.38
N HIS A 78 8.27 15.79 -28.89
CA HIS A 78 8.61 17.22 -28.89
C HIS A 78 8.30 17.92 -27.56
N THR A 79 7.19 17.54 -26.90
CA THR A 79 6.76 18.23 -25.67
C THR A 79 7.33 17.61 -24.39
N LEU A 80 7.65 16.32 -24.40
CA LEU A 80 8.08 15.55 -23.21
C LEU A 80 7.10 15.65 -22.03
N LEU A 81 5.82 15.94 -22.30
CA LEU A 81 4.80 16.09 -21.28
C LEU A 81 4.42 14.73 -20.65
N PRO A 82 4.01 14.67 -19.37
CA PRO A 82 3.43 13.50 -18.76
C PRO A 82 2.24 12.94 -19.54
N LEU A 83 1.88 11.66 -19.29
CA LEU A 83 0.83 10.96 -20.01
C LEU A 83 -0.52 11.70 -20.01
N ASP A 84 -0.93 12.18 -18.83
CA ASP A 84 -2.24 12.81 -18.65
C ASP A 84 -2.26 14.21 -19.32
N ASP A 85 -1.16 14.93 -19.28
CA ASP A 85 -1.02 16.23 -19.94
C ASP A 85 -1.05 16.06 -21.48
N CYS A 86 -0.41 15.01 -22.01
CA CYS A 86 -0.53 14.64 -23.42
C CYS A 86 -1.98 14.30 -23.80
N LEU A 87 -2.70 13.58 -22.93
CA LEU A 87 -4.10 13.25 -23.17
C LEU A 87 -4.95 14.51 -23.31
N TYR A 88 -4.89 15.40 -22.34
CA TYR A 88 -5.70 16.63 -22.34
C TYR A 88 -5.36 17.55 -23.52
N ALA A 89 -4.09 17.65 -23.87
CA ALA A 89 -3.66 18.46 -25.01
C ALA A 89 -4.10 17.89 -26.38
N LEU A 90 -4.19 16.57 -26.51
CA LEU A 90 -4.56 15.90 -27.75
C LEU A 90 -6.06 15.64 -27.92
N GLN A 91 -6.83 15.61 -26.83
CA GLN A 91 -8.28 15.38 -26.88
C GLN A 91 -9.07 16.32 -27.79
N PRO A 92 -8.76 17.62 -27.89
CA PRO A 92 -9.45 18.50 -28.87
C PRO A 92 -9.26 18.07 -30.32
N SER A 93 -8.11 17.49 -30.66
CA SER A 93 -7.77 17.02 -32.02
C SER A 93 -8.16 15.57 -32.26
N ILE A 94 -8.19 14.75 -31.18
CA ILE A 94 -8.54 13.31 -31.21
C ILE A 94 -9.58 13.06 -30.10
N PRO A 95 -10.87 13.40 -30.34
CA PRO A 95 -11.91 13.37 -29.28
C PRO A 95 -12.13 11.99 -28.65
N HIS A 96 -11.89 10.91 -29.41
CA HIS A 96 -12.04 9.54 -28.94
C HIS A 96 -10.76 8.98 -28.28
N LEU A 97 -9.73 9.78 -28.10
CA LEU A 97 -8.49 9.38 -27.44
C LEU A 97 -8.75 9.07 -25.95
N THR A 98 -8.53 7.82 -25.56
CA THR A 98 -8.58 7.42 -24.17
C THR A 98 -7.18 7.30 -23.59
N ARG A 99 -7.07 7.44 -22.26
CA ARG A 99 -5.81 7.26 -21.54
C ARG A 99 -5.13 5.92 -21.84
N SER A 100 -5.94 4.85 -21.95
CA SER A 100 -5.45 3.50 -22.25
C SER A 100 -4.95 3.35 -23.68
N ALA A 101 -5.63 3.98 -24.66
CA ALA A 101 -5.22 3.99 -26.06
C ALA A 101 -3.90 4.76 -26.23
N LEU A 102 -3.80 5.94 -25.61
CA LEU A 102 -2.59 6.75 -25.57
C LEU A 102 -1.41 5.97 -24.97
N HIS A 103 -1.58 5.40 -23.78
CA HIS A 103 -0.51 4.63 -23.12
C HIS A 103 -0.02 3.45 -23.96
N ARG A 104 -0.94 2.68 -24.56
CA ARG A 104 -0.57 1.57 -25.43
C ARG A 104 0.14 2.03 -26.71
N CYS A 105 -0.28 3.16 -27.28
CA CYS A 105 0.42 3.78 -28.41
C CYS A 105 1.87 4.12 -28.02
N LEU A 106 2.06 4.85 -26.91
CA LEU A 106 3.40 5.23 -26.44
C LEU A 106 4.26 4.01 -26.08
N GLN A 107 3.66 2.91 -25.58
CA GLN A 107 4.38 1.66 -25.32
C GLN A 107 4.86 0.98 -26.62
N ARG A 108 4.01 0.92 -27.66
CA ARG A 108 4.39 0.34 -28.97
C ARG A 108 5.59 1.06 -29.57
N HIS A 109 5.64 2.38 -29.40
CA HIS A 109 6.72 3.22 -29.92
C HIS A 109 7.91 3.38 -28.96
N GLY A 110 7.93 2.69 -27.82
CA GLY A 110 9.03 2.72 -26.85
C GLY A 110 9.21 4.04 -26.09
N ILE A 111 8.22 4.93 -26.14
CA ILE A 111 8.27 6.28 -25.54
C ILE A 111 7.28 6.48 -24.38
N SER A 112 6.83 5.39 -23.76
CA SER A 112 5.93 5.46 -22.60
C SER A 112 6.59 6.08 -21.37
N ARG A 113 7.90 5.92 -21.21
CA ARG A 113 8.70 6.59 -20.19
C ARG A 113 9.31 7.85 -20.76
N LEU A 114 9.35 8.92 -19.96
CA LEU A 114 10.09 10.12 -20.31
C LEU A 114 11.60 9.78 -20.30
N PRO A 115 12.40 10.40 -21.20
CA PRO A 115 13.85 10.31 -21.11
C PRO A 115 14.30 10.72 -19.70
N ASP A 116 15.26 9.98 -19.17
CA ASP A 116 15.92 10.41 -17.94
C ASP A 116 16.75 11.66 -18.29
N MET A 117 16.29 12.81 -17.84
CA MET A 117 17.12 14.02 -17.85
C MET A 117 18.34 13.72 -17.01
N GLU A 118 19.53 13.77 -17.58
CA GLU A 118 20.80 13.77 -16.84
C GLU A 118 20.89 15.09 -16.05
N GLY A 119 20.34 15.09 -14.91
CA GLY A 119 20.34 16.14 -13.91
C GLY A 119 19.72 15.51 -12.67
N ASP A 120 20.38 15.63 -11.54
CA ASP A 120 20.07 15.07 -10.25
C ASP A 120 18.57 14.76 -10.08
N LYS A 121 18.18 13.51 -10.33
CA LYS A 121 16.93 13.01 -9.76
C LYS A 121 17.07 13.23 -8.27
N PRO A 122 16.18 14.02 -7.62
CA PRO A 122 16.22 14.09 -6.18
C PRO A 122 16.21 12.64 -5.72
N LYS A 123 17.34 12.19 -5.18
CA LYS A 123 17.49 10.85 -4.62
C LYS A 123 16.26 10.66 -3.76
N ARG A 124 15.39 9.67 -4.11
CA ARG A 124 14.25 9.33 -3.26
C ARG A 124 14.83 9.21 -1.87
N GLN A 125 14.60 10.21 -1.03
CA GLN A 125 15.08 10.17 0.35
C GLN A 125 14.44 8.95 0.96
N LYS A 126 15.27 7.93 1.20
CA LYS A 126 14.82 6.80 1.99
C LYS A 126 14.39 7.38 3.31
N PHE A 127 13.12 7.23 3.65
CA PHE A 127 12.62 7.65 4.95
C PHE A 127 13.58 7.12 6.01
N LYS A 128 13.99 7.99 6.94
CA LYS A 128 14.81 7.58 8.08
C LYS A 128 14.20 6.34 8.71
N ARG A 129 15.00 5.32 8.94
CA ARG A 129 14.59 4.19 9.75
C ARG A 129 14.57 4.67 11.20
N TYR A 130 13.48 4.44 11.87
CA TYR A 130 13.34 4.69 13.29
C TYR A 130 13.30 3.35 14.01
N PRO A 131 13.80 3.26 15.25
CA PRO A 131 13.54 2.11 16.11
C PRO A 131 12.03 1.95 16.33
N ILE A 132 11.59 0.81 16.84
CA ILE A 132 10.21 0.64 17.31
C ILE A 132 9.95 1.61 18.46
N GLY A 133 8.69 2.06 18.63
CA GLY A 133 8.32 3.05 19.64
C GLY A 133 8.11 4.47 19.12
N TYR A 134 8.11 4.67 17.79
CA TYR A 134 7.69 5.93 17.17
C TYR A 134 6.24 5.80 16.68
N PHE A 135 5.31 6.38 17.42
CA PHE A 135 3.88 6.30 17.12
C PHE A 135 3.37 7.56 16.40
N HIS A 136 2.50 7.34 15.44
CA HIS A 136 1.65 8.37 14.84
C HIS A 136 0.24 8.21 15.41
N VAL A 137 -0.35 9.30 15.90
CA VAL A 137 -1.71 9.32 16.44
C VAL A 137 -2.57 10.26 15.62
N ASP A 138 -3.81 9.84 15.35
CA ASP A 138 -4.79 10.61 14.60
C ASP A 138 -6.21 10.31 15.08
N ILE A 139 -7.14 11.23 14.77
CA ILE A 139 -8.55 11.10 15.11
C ILE A 139 -9.37 11.14 13.82
N ALA A 140 -10.24 10.15 13.64
CA ALA A 140 -11.17 10.12 12.52
C ALA A 140 -12.62 10.05 12.98
N GLU A 141 -13.52 10.65 12.22
CA GLU A 141 -14.95 10.56 12.49
C GLU A 141 -15.54 9.31 11.81
N LEU A 142 -16.41 8.61 12.55
CA LEU A 142 -17.24 7.50 12.09
C LEU A 142 -18.71 7.75 12.44
N ARG A 143 -19.61 7.01 11.77
CA ARG A 143 -21.05 7.04 12.06
C ARG A 143 -21.63 5.63 12.06
N THR A 144 -22.55 5.40 12.99
CA THR A 144 -23.45 4.24 13.05
C THR A 144 -24.90 4.73 13.01
N ASN A 145 -25.86 3.84 13.12
CA ASN A 145 -27.28 4.23 13.25
C ASN A 145 -27.56 4.99 14.55
N GLU A 146 -26.81 4.75 15.61
CA GLU A 146 -26.93 5.47 16.89
C GLU A 146 -26.32 6.88 16.87
N GLY A 147 -25.55 7.21 15.81
CA GLY A 147 -24.98 8.52 15.64
C GLY A 147 -23.48 8.54 15.35
N LYS A 148 -22.85 9.63 15.77
CA LYS A 148 -21.45 9.96 15.52
C LYS A 148 -20.53 9.38 16.58
N LEU A 149 -19.41 8.81 16.16
CA LEU A 149 -18.30 8.36 16.99
C LEU A 149 -16.98 8.92 16.48
N TYR A 150 -16.01 8.95 17.36
CA TYR A 150 -14.62 9.30 17.02
C TYR A 150 -13.71 8.08 17.20
N LEU A 151 -12.94 7.81 16.17
CA LEU A 151 -11.93 6.77 16.15
C LEU A 151 -10.57 7.39 16.40
N PHE A 152 -9.99 7.10 17.55
CA PHE A 152 -8.60 7.38 17.84
C PHE A 152 -7.76 6.21 17.35
N VAL A 153 -6.68 6.49 16.64
CA VAL A 153 -5.76 5.46 16.10
C VAL A 153 -4.33 5.86 16.40
N ALA A 154 -3.57 4.94 16.95
CA ALA A 154 -2.13 5.01 17.09
C ALA A 154 -1.48 3.89 16.28
N ILE A 155 -0.44 4.18 15.52
CA ILE A 155 0.32 3.17 14.77
C ILE A 155 1.81 3.42 14.90
N ASP A 156 2.57 2.39 15.25
CA ASP A 156 4.02 2.43 15.22
C ASP A 156 4.52 2.53 13.79
N ARG A 157 5.42 3.48 13.56
CA ARG A 157 5.98 3.75 12.25
C ARG A 157 6.77 2.57 11.69
N THR A 158 7.41 1.79 12.52
CA THR A 158 8.34 0.72 12.14
C THR A 158 7.67 -0.64 12.19
N SER A 159 7.17 -1.07 13.36
CA SER A 159 6.51 -2.37 13.54
C SER A 159 5.13 -2.45 12.91
N LYS A 160 4.49 -1.31 12.62
CA LYS A 160 3.08 -1.22 12.17
C LYS A 160 2.07 -1.71 13.21
N PHE A 161 2.50 -1.94 14.45
CA PHE A 161 1.59 -2.30 15.53
C PHE A 161 0.61 -1.16 15.76
N ALA A 162 -0.67 -1.49 15.79
CA ALA A 162 -1.75 -0.51 15.83
C ALA A 162 -2.62 -0.70 17.07
N VAL A 163 -2.99 0.43 17.69
CA VAL A 163 -3.97 0.52 18.77
C VAL A 163 -5.06 1.49 18.29
N ALA A 164 -6.32 1.15 18.54
CA ALA A 164 -7.40 2.08 18.24
C ALA A 164 -8.53 1.96 19.25
N GLN A 165 -9.25 3.07 19.45
CA GLN A 165 -10.36 3.17 20.39
C GLN A 165 -11.48 4.01 19.79
N LEU A 166 -12.72 3.61 20.04
CA LEU A 166 -13.93 4.38 19.69
C LEU A 166 -14.45 5.11 20.91
N VAL A 167 -14.67 6.41 20.76
CA VAL A 167 -15.20 7.29 21.82
C VAL A 167 -16.32 8.17 21.28
N ASP A 168 -17.22 8.56 22.17
CA ASP A 168 -18.39 9.38 21.80
C ASP A 168 -18.02 10.86 21.57
N LYS A 169 -16.94 11.32 22.19
CA LYS A 169 -16.47 12.71 22.08
C LYS A 169 -14.95 12.77 21.92
N ALA A 170 -14.48 13.53 20.93
CA ALA A 170 -13.07 13.84 20.78
C ALA A 170 -12.72 15.12 21.53
N ASN A 171 -12.23 15.00 22.74
CA ASN A 171 -11.81 16.12 23.58
C ASN A 171 -10.45 15.85 24.21
N ARG A 172 -9.95 16.79 25.00
CA ARG A 172 -8.65 16.65 25.70
C ARG A 172 -8.62 15.46 26.66
N LYS A 173 -9.75 15.16 27.32
CA LYS A 173 -9.87 14.04 28.26
C LYS A 173 -9.72 12.71 27.51
N THR A 174 -10.50 12.50 26.46
CA THR A 174 -10.42 11.26 25.68
C THR A 174 -9.08 11.08 24.97
N ALA A 175 -8.37 12.17 24.67
CA ALA A 175 -7.02 12.09 24.06
C ALA A 175 -5.97 11.53 25.04
N TRP A 176 -5.95 12.01 26.30
CA TRP A 176 -5.01 11.46 27.27
C TRP A 176 -5.40 10.08 27.77
N GLU A 177 -6.70 9.76 27.90
CA GLU A 177 -7.18 8.39 28.22
C GLU A 177 -6.78 7.40 27.12
N PHE A 178 -6.87 7.82 25.85
CA PHE A 178 -6.36 7.01 24.74
C PHE A 178 -4.84 6.81 24.81
N LEU A 179 -4.08 7.83 25.21
CA LEU A 179 -2.63 7.69 25.41
C LEU A 179 -2.33 6.63 26.48
N GLU A 180 -3.05 6.62 27.61
CA GLU A 180 -2.92 5.58 28.64
C GLU A 180 -3.22 4.20 28.06
N THR A 181 -4.29 4.06 27.28
CA THR A 181 -4.62 2.80 26.58
C THR A 181 -3.49 2.35 25.64
N VAL A 182 -2.84 3.29 24.94
CA VAL A 182 -1.70 2.96 24.07
C VAL A 182 -0.49 2.48 24.89
N LEU A 183 -0.21 3.14 26.01
CA LEU A 183 0.89 2.75 26.91
C LEU A 183 0.70 1.36 27.52
N GLU A 184 -0.53 0.98 27.82
CA GLU A 184 -0.87 -0.35 28.35
C GLU A 184 -0.82 -1.44 27.27
N ALA A 185 -1.28 -1.12 26.04
CA ALA A 185 -1.41 -2.10 24.96
C ALA A 185 -0.08 -2.40 24.25
N VAL A 186 0.88 -1.46 24.26
CA VAL A 186 2.14 -1.59 23.53
C VAL A 186 3.19 -2.29 24.40
N PRO A 187 3.70 -3.46 23.97
CA PRO A 187 4.58 -4.28 24.83
C PRO A 187 6.04 -3.83 24.85
N TYR A 188 6.35 -2.62 24.40
CA TYR A 188 7.71 -2.06 24.34
C TYR A 188 7.69 -0.56 24.64
N LYS A 189 8.87 0.00 24.91
CA LYS A 189 9.02 1.42 25.24
C LYS A 189 8.65 2.32 24.06
N ILE A 190 7.73 3.22 24.27
CA ILE A 190 7.41 4.30 23.35
C ILE A 190 8.38 5.45 23.65
N HIS A 191 9.05 5.96 22.61
CA HIS A 191 10.00 7.07 22.75
C HIS A 191 9.50 8.36 22.11
N THR A 192 8.63 8.28 21.10
CA THR A 192 8.10 9.46 20.40
C THR A 192 6.65 9.24 19.98
N ILE A 193 5.83 10.24 20.20
CA ILE A 193 4.46 10.29 19.70
C ILE A 193 4.32 11.54 18.82
N LEU A 194 3.82 11.35 17.60
CA LEU A 194 3.52 12.39 16.65
C LEU A 194 2.01 12.53 16.50
N THR A 195 1.47 13.71 16.81
CA THR A 195 0.06 14.05 16.61
C THR A 195 -0.09 15.21 15.62
N ASP A 196 -1.30 15.46 15.18
CA ASP A 196 -1.64 16.72 14.52
C ASP A 196 -1.68 17.89 15.52
N ASN A 197 -2.01 19.11 15.02
CA ASN A 197 -2.15 20.30 15.85
C ASN A 197 -3.57 20.47 16.40
N GLY A 198 -4.33 19.39 16.51
CA GLY A 198 -5.67 19.42 17.06
C GLY A 198 -5.72 19.92 18.52
N ILE A 199 -6.80 20.59 18.90
CA ILE A 199 -7.02 21.11 20.27
C ILE A 199 -7.07 19.99 21.34
N GLN A 200 -7.22 18.75 20.91
CA GLN A 200 -7.20 17.56 21.76
C GLN A 200 -5.78 17.26 22.26
N PHE A 201 -4.77 17.53 21.43
CA PHE A 201 -3.38 17.19 21.67
C PHE A 201 -2.50 18.37 22.07
N CYS A 202 -2.89 19.60 21.67
CA CYS A 202 -2.07 20.77 21.95
C CYS A 202 -2.91 21.99 22.29
N GLU A 203 -2.27 22.96 22.92
CA GLU A 203 -2.89 24.26 23.19
C GLU A 203 -3.03 25.08 21.90
N GLN A 204 -4.13 25.86 21.82
CA GLN A 204 -4.34 26.74 20.67
C GLN A 204 -3.19 27.74 20.52
N PRO A 205 -2.75 28.07 19.28
CA PRO A 205 -1.61 28.96 19.07
C PRO A 205 -1.72 30.31 19.80
N ARG A 206 -2.94 30.87 19.91
CA ARG A 206 -3.19 32.14 20.61
C ARG A 206 -2.93 32.08 22.11
N ASN A 207 -2.96 30.90 22.73
CA ASN A 207 -2.78 30.70 24.16
C ASN A 207 -1.40 30.13 24.51
N ARG A 208 -0.59 29.77 23.51
CA ARG A 208 0.78 29.26 23.74
C ARG A 208 1.68 30.36 24.25
N ASN A 209 2.49 30.04 25.26
CA ASN A 209 3.46 30.97 25.85
C ASN A 209 2.87 32.29 26.39
N THR A 210 1.61 32.26 26.81
CA THR A 210 0.95 33.36 27.52
C THR A 210 0.85 33.05 29.01
N ALA A 211 0.54 34.07 29.83
CA ALA A 211 0.27 33.89 31.27
C ALA A 211 -0.89 32.91 31.56
N TYR A 212 -1.72 32.61 30.59
CA TYR A 212 -2.84 31.67 30.65
C TYR A 212 -2.50 30.29 30.09
N SER A 213 -1.28 30.06 29.59
CA SER A 213 -0.82 28.77 29.08
C SER A 213 -0.79 27.76 30.24
N ARG A 214 -1.48 26.63 30.06
CA ARG A 214 -1.49 25.52 31.02
C ARG A 214 -0.83 24.30 30.38
N PRO A 215 -0.03 23.55 31.13
CA PRO A 215 0.51 22.29 30.64
C PRO A 215 -0.65 21.33 30.29
N MET A 216 -0.59 20.77 29.08
CA MET A 216 -1.58 19.80 28.64
C MET A 216 -1.33 18.47 29.36
N ARG A 217 -2.42 17.82 29.85
CA ARG A 217 -2.28 16.52 30.51
C ARG A 217 -1.64 15.46 29.59
N PHE A 218 -1.92 15.52 28.29
CA PHE A 218 -1.29 14.68 27.29
C PHE A 218 0.25 14.82 27.32
N ASP A 219 0.75 16.07 27.31
CA ASP A 219 2.19 16.34 27.38
C ASP A 219 2.79 15.91 28.73
N MET A 220 2.05 16.08 29.83
CA MET A 220 2.49 15.66 31.16
C MET A 220 2.65 14.14 31.25
N ILE A 221 1.71 13.36 30.67
CA ILE A 221 1.81 11.90 30.63
C ILE A 221 2.99 11.49 29.71
N CYS A 222 3.15 12.11 28.58
CA CYS A 222 4.31 11.88 27.72
C CYS A 222 5.63 12.10 28.48
N ALA A 223 5.77 13.27 29.13
CA ALA A 223 6.96 13.61 29.91
C ALA A 223 7.23 12.63 31.05
N ALA A 224 6.19 12.24 31.79
CA ALA A 224 6.30 11.28 32.91
C ALA A 224 6.77 9.89 32.44
N ASN A 225 6.51 9.52 31.18
CA ASN A 225 6.93 8.24 30.57
C ASN A 225 8.21 8.38 29.72
N GLY A 226 8.87 9.55 29.70
CA GLY A 226 10.06 9.81 28.90
C GLY A 226 9.78 9.79 27.39
N ILE A 227 8.57 10.18 26.97
CA ILE A 227 8.13 10.21 25.58
C ILE A 227 8.23 11.63 25.06
N GLU A 228 8.86 11.79 23.88
CA GLU A 228 8.86 13.05 23.16
C GLU A 228 7.56 13.23 22.38
N HIS A 229 6.72 14.20 22.79
CA HIS A 229 5.54 14.57 22.01
C HIS A 229 5.91 15.57 20.93
N ARG A 230 5.63 15.22 19.68
CA ARG A 230 5.86 16.04 18.49
C ARG A 230 4.56 16.38 17.79
N LEU A 231 4.44 17.61 17.32
CA LEU A 231 3.34 18.05 16.48
C LEU A 231 3.75 18.03 15.00
N THR A 232 2.81 17.71 14.11
CA THR A 232 3.04 17.81 12.67
C THR A 232 3.28 19.26 12.28
N LYS A 233 4.21 19.48 11.33
CA LYS A 233 4.43 20.84 10.80
C LYS A 233 3.18 21.27 10.02
N PRO A 234 2.71 22.51 10.21
CA PRO A 234 1.66 23.07 9.37
C PRO A 234 2.01 22.95 7.89
N ASN A 235 1.03 22.63 7.05
CA ASN A 235 1.17 22.46 5.60
C ASN A 235 2.10 21.31 5.14
N HIS A 236 2.35 20.29 6.00
CA HIS A 236 3.13 19.12 5.67
C HIS A 236 2.33 17.82 5.87
N PRO A 237 1.25 17.58 5.10
CA PRO A 237 0.32 16.45 5.29
C PRO A 237 1.00 15.08 5.16
N TRP A 238 2.09 14.96 4.39
CA TRP A 238 2.80 13.70 4.21
C TRP A 238 3.46 13.14 5.48
N THR A 239 3.61 13.93 6.55
CA THR A 239 4.18 13.46 7.81
C THR A 239 3.27 12.50 8.55
N ASN A 240 1.95 12.58 8.34
CA ASN A 240 0.94 11.74 9.01
C ASN A 240 0.38 10.60 8.12
N GLY A 241 0.91 10.42 6.91
CA GLY A 241 0.39 9.49 5.90
C GLY A 241 0.31 8.02 6.32
N GLN A 242 0.98 7.59 7.39
CA GLN A 242 0.88 6.21 7.89
C GLN A 242 -0.41 5.99 8.69
N VAL A 243 -0.71 6.89 9.62
CA VAL A 243 -1.93 6.79 10.42
C VAL A 243 -3.17 7.07 9.56
N GLU A 244 -3.09 7.99 8.60
CA GLU A 244 -4.17 8.20 7.61
C GLU A 244 -4.47 6.93 6.82
N ARG A 245 -3.42 6.18 6.42
CA ARG A 245 -3.57 4.89 5.75
C ARG A 245 -4.21 3.85 6.68
N MET A 246 -3.84 3.83 7.96
CA MET A 246 -4.44 2.93 8.94
C MET A 246 -5.91 3.29 9.18
N ASN A 247 -6.24 4.58 9.32
CA ASN A 247 -7.62 5.06 9.39
C ASN A 247 -8.45 4.60 8.19
N ARG A 248 -7.88 4.70 6.97
CA ARG A 248 -8.52 4.19 5.76
C ARG A 248 -8.72 2.68 5.82
N THR A 249 -7.70 1.94 6.23
CA THR A 249 -7.74 0.47 6.34
C THR A 249 -8.82 0.01 7.32
N ILE A 250 -8.94 0.67 8.48
CA ILE A 250 -10.00 0.41 9.46
C ILE A 250 -11.38 0.74 8.85
N LYS A 251 -11.55 1.92 8.25
CA LYS A 251 -12.82 2.31 7.63
C LYS A 251 -13.24 1.36 6.50
N ASP A 252 -12.30 0.91 5.68
CA ASP A 252 -12.56 -0.03 4.58
C ASP A 252 -12.95 -1.43 5.10
N ALA A 253 -12.42 -1.83 6.26
CA ALA A 253 -12.75 -3.10 6.90
C ALA A 253 -14.04 -3.04 7.73
N THR A 254 -14.49 -1.87 8.12
CA THR A 254 -15.64 -1.67 9.01
C THR A 254 -16.77 -0.88 8.32
N VAL A 255 -16.93 0.39 8.65
CA VAL A 255 -18.08 1.24 8.30
C VAL A 255 -18.33 1.47 6.81
N LYS A 256 -17.35 1.23 5.96
CA LYS A 256 -17.56 1.27 4.49
C LYS A 256 -18.09 -0.04 3.93
N ARG A 257 -17.97 -1.12 4.68
CA ARG A 257 -18.35 -2.46 4.23
C ARG A 257 -19.60 -2.97 4.93
N TYR A 258 -19.82 -2.57 6.19
CA TYR A 258 -20.88 -3.08 7.04
C TYR A 258 -21.69 -1.93 7.63
N HIS A 259 -22.99 -2.15 7.82
CA HIS A 259 -23.84 -1.30 8.64
C HIS A 259 -23.83 -1.80 10.08
N TYR A 260 -23.85 -0.87 11.02
CA TYR A 260 -23.84 -1.19 12.46
C TYR A 260 -25.06 -0.53 13.10
N ASP A 261 -25.88 -1.34 13.73
CA ASP A 261 -27.08 -0.88 14.45
C ASP A 261 -26.70 -0.19 15.76
N SER A 262 -25.61 -0.61 16.40
CA SER A 262 -25.14 -0.06 17.67
C SER A 262 -23.64 0.27 17.65
N HIS A 263 -23.25 1.19 18.52
CA HIS A 263 -21.84 1.51 18.78
C HIS A 263 -21.05 0.32 19.30
N ASP A 264 -21.66 -0.51 20.16
CA ASP A 264 -21.02 -1.68 20.75
C ASP A 264 -20.71 -2.76 19.72
N HIS A 265 -21.58 -2.95 18.76
CA HIS A 265 -21.31 -3.86 17.64
C HIS A 265 -20.08 -3.41 16.83
N LEU A 266 -19.97 -2.10 16.57
CA LEU A 266 -18.78 -1.56 15.90
C LEU A 266 -17.53 -1.68 16.78
N ARG A 267 -17.62 -1.45 18.11
CA ARG A 267 -16.49 -1.62 19.04
C ARG A 267 -15.97 -3.05 19.05
N THR A 268 -16.87 -4.05 19.11
CA THR A 268 -16.50 -5.46 19.06
C THR A 268 -15.79 -5.80 17.75
N HIS A 269 -16.37 -5.41 16.61
CA HIS A 269 -15.74 -5.66 15.31
C HIS A 269 -14.38 -4.95 15.15
N LEU A 270 -14.23 -3.73 15.66
CA LEU A 270 -12.94 -3.03 15.66
C LEU A 270 -11.89 -3.79 16.47
N SER A 271 -12.26 -4.30 17.64
CA SER A 271 -11.36 -5.12 18.47
C SER A 271 -10.90 -6.37 17.73
N ASP A 272 -11.83 -7.12 17.14
CA ASP A 272 -11.52 -8.31 16.35
C ASP A 272 -10.61 -7.99 15.14
N PHE A 273 -10.92 -6.88 14.46
CA PHE A 273 -10.09 -6.42 13.34
C PHE A 273 -8.65 -6.08 13.79
N LEU A 274 -8.48 -5.37 14.91
CA LEU A 274 -7.15 -4.99 15.42
C LEU A 274 -6.35 -6.22 15.88
N ASN A 275 -7.02 -7.17 16.52
CA ASN A 275 -6.41 -8.44 16.88
C ASN A 275 -5.92 -9.19 15.62
N ALA A 276 -6.79 -9.34 14.64
CA ALA A 276 -6.41 -9.94 13.37
C ALA A 276 -5.29 -9.17 12.65
N TYR A 277 -5.32 -7.83 12.67
CA TYR A 277 -4.31 -6.98 12.06
C TYR A 277 -2.94 -7.15 12.73
N ASN A 278 -2.88 -7.08 14.05
CA ASN A 278 -1.63 -7.12 14.79
C ASN A 278 -1.00 -8.52 14.85
N TYR A 279 -1.83 -9.57 14.97
CA TYR A 279 -1.34 -10.92 15.27
C TYR A 279 -1.48 -11.94 14.13
N ALA A 280 -2.33 -11.69 13.14
CA ALA A 280 -2.58 -12.65 12.07
C ALA A 280 -2.25 -12.12 10.67
N ARG A 281 -2.44 -10.83 10.41
CA ARG A 281 -2.26 -10.25 9.09
C ARG A 281 -0.79 -10.05 8.74
N ARG A 282 -0.31 -10.76 7.73
CA ARG A 282 1.05 -10.62 7.20
C ARG A 282 1.18 -9.39 6.31
N LEU A 283 2.17 -8.55 6.59
CA LEU A 283 2.38 -7.30 5.88
C LEU A 283 3.61 -7.37 4.97
N LYS A 284 3.42 -6.99 3.69
CA LYS A 284 4.53 -6.91 2.71
C LYS A 284 5.64 -5.96 3.18
N THR A 285 5.28 -4.87 3.86
CA THR A 285 6.23 -3.88 4.40
C THR A 285 7.11 -4.43 5.52
N LEU A 286 6.69 -5.52 6.16
CA LEU A 286 7.41 -6.26 7.20
C LEU A 286 7.99 -7.59 6.68
N SER A 287 8.18 -7.70 5.36
CA SER A 287 8.72 -8.91 4.70
C SER A 287 7.87 -10.17 4.96
N GLY A 288 6.54 -10.02 5.08
CA GLY A 288 5.61 -11.12 5.30
C GLY A 288 5.42 -11.51 6.76
N LEU A 289 5.92 -10.71 7.70
CA LEU A 289 5.64 -10.87 9.13
C LEU A 289 4.38 -10.10 9.52
N THR A 290 3.73 -10.53 10.61
CA THR A 290 2.73 -9.72 11.30
C THR A 290 3.41 -8.61 12.09
N PRO A 291 2.70 -7.53 12.49
CA PRO A 291 3.26 -6.52 13.38
C PRO A 291 3.88 -7.10 14.65
N TYR A 292 3.22 -8.06 15.28
CA TYR A 292 3.72 -8.71 16.51
C TYR A 292 4.93 -9.61 16.24
N GLU A 293 4.91 -10.45 15.19
CA GLU A 293 6.07 -11.27 14.81
C GLU A 293 7.30 -10.38 14.51
N TYR A 294 7.08 -9.20 13.94
CA TYR A 294 8.17 -8.25 13.69
C TYR A 294 8.77 -7.69 14.97
N ILE A 295 7.95 -7.39 15.99
CA ILE A 295 8.40 -6.96 17.31
C ILE A 295 9.24 -8.08 17.96
N CYS A 296 8.74 -9.32 17.97
CA CYS A 296 9.47 -10.47 18.49
C CYS A 296 10.82 -10.66 17.79
N LYS A 297 10.86 -10.47 16.48
CA LYS A 297 12.12 -10.55 15.72
C LYS A 297 13.13 -9.49 16.16
N ILE A 298 12.69 -8.25 16.43
CA ILE A 298 13.59 -7.19 16.93
C ILE A 298 14.13 -7.58 18.29
N TRP A 299 13.28 -8.03 19.22
CA TRP A 299 13.71 -8.45 20.56
C TRP A 299 14.70 -9.63 20.54
N THR A 300 14.56 -10.54 19.57
CA THR A 300 15.52 -11.64 19.41
C THR A 300 16.86 -11.17 18.87
N SER A 301 16.87 -10.12 18.03
CA SER A 301 18.10 -9.58 17.42
C SER A 301 18.78 -8.49 18.26
N GLU A 302 18.03 -7.80 19.11
CA GLU A 302 18.50 -6.73 20.02
C GLU A 302 17.85 -6.95 21.39
N PRO A 303 18.40 -7.86 22.23
CA PRO A 303 17.76 -8.27 23.49
C PRO A 303 17.89 -7.27 24.65
N ASP A 304 18.43 -6.05 24.46
CA ASP A 304 18.59 -5.01 25.49
C ASP A 304 17.46 -3.97 25.51
#